data_30db3ba0688f6202c528ff5194aa7118
#
_entry.id   30db3ba0688f6202c528ff5194aa7118
#
_cell.length_a   1.000
_cell.length_b   1.000
_cell.length_c   1.000
_cell.angle_alpha   90.00
_cell.angle_beta   90.00
_cell.angle_gamma   90.00
#
_symmetry.space_group_name_H-M   'P 1'
#
loop_
_entity.id
_entity.type
_entity.pdbx_description
1 polymer ?
#
loop_
_entity_poly.entity_id
_entity_poly.type
_entity_poly.pdbx_seq_one_letter_code
_entity_poly.pdbx_strand_id
1 'polypeptide(L)'
;NMRRVIISGGGTGGHIYPAITIARAIADIEPTEFLYVGSKIGLENTLIPKEGLPFVTLDVRGLERKISVRNLVTLGKTAGSLIKAEGIIHKFKPDVVIGTGGFVCGPVLLAASLSGVPTLIQEQNVIPGVTNTILSRFVNRVALGYEEAAARFKRKDILVYTGNPVRKDILTVTREEGRKALGLDPDKFTLLVAGGSRGARSINTAMIEVHKYFRNDDHIQILHVTGDHEYDRVVKQLPGIECRGRYGKGSRIIPYLHHMPDALAACDLAVYRAGAVGLAELTVRGVPSILIPYPYAAEDHQRYNAQALVMCGAAKMILDKMLTGRELLEEIIHLKDDPKALAAMAKASRSMGKPQAAHDIAELALSIARKRRP
;
A
#
# COMPACT_ATOMS: atom_id res chain seq x y z
N ASN A 1 3.01 33.85 2.68
CA ASN A 1 4.07 32.85 2.60
C ASN A 1 3.50 31.44 2.64
N MET A 2 3.67 30.65 1.55
CA MET A 2 3.26 29.27 1.47
C MET A 2 4.04 28.37 2.44
N ARG A 3 3.36 27.36 3.01
CA ARG A 3 3.99 26.26 3.73
C ARG A 3 4.97 25.54 2.80
N ARG A 4 6.09 25.07 3.31
CA ARG A 4 7.11 24.34 2.54
C ARG A 4 7.34 22.99 3.18
N VAL A 5 7.11 21.91 2.41
CA VAL A 5 7.18 20.52 2.88
C VAL A 5 8.08 19.71 1.97
N ILE A 6 9.06 19.02 2.56
CA ILE A 6 9.78 17.95 1.87
C ILE A 6 9.12 16.63 2.23
N ILE A 7 8.86 15.80 1.21
CA ILE A 7 8.40 14.43 1.39
C ILE A 7 9.40 13.48 0.74
N SER A 8 9.71 12.38 1.41
CA SER A 8 10.61 11.36 0.93
C SER A 8 10.00 9.98 1.12
N GLY A 9 10.15 9.17 0.11
CA GLY A 9 9.74 7.77 0.10
C GLY A 9 10.25 7.13 -1.16
N GLY A 10 10.74 5.91 -1.08
CA GLY A 10 11.38 5.35 -2.25
C GLY A 10 11.38 3.83 -2.32
N GLY A 11 11.77 3.36 -3.50
CA GLY A 11 11.91 1.97 -3.85
C GLY A 11 10.64 1.35 -4.40
N THR A 12 9.61 1.24 -3.62
CA THR A 12 8.37 0.52 -3.95
C THR A 12 7.13 1.41 -3.86
N GLY A 13 6.06 0.99 -4.53
CA GLY A 13 4.75 1.64 -4.41
C GLY A 13 4.22 1.70 -2.99
N GLY A 14 4.56 0.71 -2.15
CA GLY A 14 4.18 0.69 -0.73
C GLY A 14 4.71 1.87 0.09
N HIS A 15 5.79 2.51 -0.35
CA HIS A 15 6.34 3.73 0.26
C HIS A 15 5.89 5.00 -0.48
N ILE A 16 5.75 4.93 -1.78
CA ILE A 16 5.51 6.10 -2.64
C ILE A 16 4.04 6.54 -2.61
N TYR A 17 3.10 5.62 -2.72
CA TYR A 17 1.68 5.96 -2.70
C TYR A 17 1.23 6.62 -1.38
N PRO A 18 1.67 6.15 -0.20
CA PRO A 18 1.41 6.87 1.04
C PRO A 18 1.96 8.31 1.04
N ALA A 19 3.16 8.51 0.50
CA ALA A 19 3.76 9.83 0.39
C ALA A 19 2.92 10.78 -0.47
N ILE A 20 2.48 10.33 -1.63
CA ILE A 20 1.61 11.10 -2.53
C ILE A 20 0.29 11.42 -1.85
N THR A 21 -0.32 10.47 -1.18
CA THR A 21 -1.61 10.65 -0.49
C THR A 21 -1.49 11.67 0.64
N ILE A 22 -0.42 11.61 1.42
CA ILE A 22 -0.13 12.59 2.48
C ILE A 22 0.07 13.99 1.90
N ALA A 23 0.83 14.12 0.80
CA ALA A 23 1.04 15.41 0.13
C ALA A 23 -0.29 16.04 -0.30
N ARG A 24 -1.17 15.24 -0.91
CA ARG A 24 -2.51 15.71 -1.33
C ARG A 24 -3.35 16.13 -0.12
N ALA A 25 -3.30 15.38 0.97
CA ALA A 25 -4.03 15.72 2.18
C ALA A 25 -3.55 17.03 2.81
N ILE A 26 -2.25 17.29 2.80
CA ILE A 26 -1.68 18.56 3.25
C ILE A 26 -2.14 19.71 2.35
N ALA A 27 -2.10 19.54 1.03
CA ALA A 27 -2.53 20.53 0.07
C ALA A 27 -4.02 20.89 0.24
N ASP A 28 -4.84 19.92 0.65
CA ASP A 28 -6.26 20.15 0.92
C ASP A 28 -6.49 21.02 2.18
N ILE A 29 -5.57 21.02 3.12
CA ILE A 29 -5.70 21.78 4.37
C ILE A 29 -5.21 23.21 4.19
N GLU A 30 -4.03 23.38 3.59
CA GLU A 30 -3.48 24.72 3.33
C GLU A 30 -2.57 24.75 2.10
N PRO A 31 -2.42 25.93 1.45
CA PRO A 31 -1.52 26.08 0.31
C PRO A 31 -0.08 25.71 0.70
N THR A 32 0.53 24.80 -0.06
CA THR A 32 1.83 24.22 0.26
C THR A 32 2.69 24.07 -0.98
N GLU A 33 3.97 24.39 -0.84
CA GLU A 33 5.01 24.11 -1.82
C GLU A 33 5.73 22.82 -1.39
N PHE A 34 5.74 21.83 -2.29
CA PHE A 34 6.34 20.53 -2.03
C PHE A 34 7.64 20.34 -2.79
N LEU A 35 8.54 19.59 -2.19
CA LEU A 35 9.67 18.97 -2.87
C LEU A 35 9.71 17.49 -2.48
N TYR A 36 9.69 16.62 -3.48
CA TYR A 36 9.83 15.18 -3.28
C TYR A 36 11.28 14.75 -3.47
N VAL A 37 11.83 14.02 -2.50
CA VAL A 37 13.19 13.49 -2.55
C VAL A 37 13.11 11.98 -2.62
N GLY A 38 13.60 11.40 -3.71
CA GLY A 38 13.60 9.96 -3.94
C GLY A 38 14.98 9.43 -4.29
N SER A 39 15.07 8.11 -4.48
CA SER A 39 16.29 7.45 -4.97
C SER A 39 16.38 7.51 -6.50
N LYS A 40 17.59 7.34 -7.03
CA LYS A 40 17.80 7.37 -8.51
C LYS A 40 17.16 6.20 -9.25
N ILE A 41 16.93 5.07 -8.57
CA ILE A 41 16.54 3.81 -9.22
C ILE A 41 15.20 3.23 -8.77
N GLY A 42 14.44 3.94 -7.94
CA GLY A 42 13.14 3.48 -7.46
C GLY A 42 11.98 3.82 -8.39
N LEU A 43 10.80 3.26 -8.09
CA LEU A 43 9.55 3.56 -8.83
C LEU A 43 9.15 5.03 -8.75
N GLU A 44 9.64 5.78 -7.77
CA GLU A 44 9.40 7.22 -7.67
C GLU A 44 9.81 7.98 -8.93
N ASN A 45 10.81 7.51 -9.64
CA ASN A 45 11.26 8.14 -10.91
C ASN A 45 10.18 8.10 -12.00
N THR A 46 9.25 7.16 -11.92
CA THR A 46 8.10 7.06 -12.82
C THR A 46 6.86 7.71 -12.24
N LEU A 47 6.58 7.47 -10.97
CA LEU A 47 5.33 7.86 -10.33
C LEU A 47 5.27 9.34 -9.97
N ILE A 48 6.35 9.92 -9.45
CA ILE A 48 6.34 11.31 -8.97
C ILE A 48 6.23 12.33 -10.11
N PRO A 49 6.92 12.19 -11.25
CA PRO A 49 6.71 13.09 -12.38
C PRO A 49 5.25 13.13 -12.87
N LYS A 50 4.53 12.02 -12.83
CA LYS A 50 3.10 11.95 -13.19
C LYS A 50 2.21 12.74 -12.25
N GLU A 51 2.63 12.90 -10.99
CA GLU A 51 1.89 13.67 -9.97
C GLU A 51 2.17 15.18 -10.05
N GLY A 52 3.14 15.59 -10.86
CA GLY A 52 3.50 17.00 -11.00
C GLY A 52 4.22 17.61 -9.81
N LEU A 53 4.75 16.81 -8.90
CA LEU A 53 5.53 17.28 -7.77
C LEU A 53 6.99 17.57 -8.19
N PRO A 54 7.58 18.71 -7.76
CA PRO A 54 9.01 18.93 -7.92
C PRO A 54 9.80 17.78 -7.30
N PHE A 55 10.79 17.28 -8.02
CA PHE A 55 11.43 16.01 -7.70
C PHE A 55 12.95 16.12 -7.83
N VAL A 56 13.66 15.67 -6.79
CA VAL A 56 15.12 15.50 -6.80
C VAL A 56 15.48 14.11 -6.31
N THR A 57 16.64 13.60 -6.71
CA THR A 57 17.08 12.25 -6.36
C THR A 57 18.39 12.23 -5.60
N LEU A 58 18.53 11.22 -4.76
CA LEU A 58 19.78 10.86 -4.08
C LEU A 58 20.23 9.47 -4.53
N ASP A 59 21.55 9.28 -4.64
CA ASP A 59 22.13 7.97 -4.92
C ASP A 59 22.27 7.20 -3.60
N VAL A 60 21.25 6.39 -3.26
CA VAL A 60 21.19 5.64 -2.01
C VAL A 60 20.99 4.16 -2.32
N ARG A 61 21.76 3.29 -1.63
CA ARG A 61 21.62 1.84 -1.69
C ARG A 61 21.58 1.25 -0.29
N GLY A 62 20.88 0.12 -0.13
CA GLY A 62 20.88 -0.62 1.12
C GLY A 62 22.23 -1.26 1.42
N LEU A 63 22.56 -1.35 2.72
CA LEU A 63 23.73 -2.08 3.19
C LEU A 63 23.48 -3.60 3.13
N GLU A 64 24.48 -4.36 2.66
CA GLU A 64 24.45 -5.81 2.75
C GLU A 64 24.72 -6.28 4.18
N ARG A 65 24.15 -7.43 4.57
CA ARG A 65 24.34 -8.00 5.91
C ARG A 65 25.76 -8.49 6.18
N LYS A 66 26.58 -8.72 5.13
CA LYS A 66 27.97 -9.17 5.25
C LYS A 66 28.93 -8.02 4.99
N ILE A 67 30.01 -7.93 5.75
CA ILE A 67 31.08 -6.97 5.51
C ILE A 67 31.74 -7.30 4.18
N SER A 68 31.66 -6.39 3.23
CA SER A 68 32.23 -6.55 1.88
C SER A 68 32.70 -5.19 1.35
N VAL A 69 33.51 -5.22 0.26
CA VAL A 69 33.91 -4.01 -0.46
C VAL A 69 32.68 -3.21 -0.92
N ARG A 70 31.63 -3.93 -1.30
CA ARG A 70 30.36 -3.32 -1.70
C ARG A 70 29.72 -2.52 -0.55
N ASN A 71 29.80 -3.01 0.70
CA ASN A 71 29.33 -2.27 1.86
C ASN A 71 30.13 -1.00 2.14
N LEU A 72 31.44 -1.01 1.93
CA LEU A 72 32.28 0.18 2.05
C LEU A 72 31.91 1.25 1.02
N VAL A 73 31.69 0.85 -0.24
CA VAL A 73 31.22 1.75 -1.29
C VAL A 73 29.83 2.31 -0.94
N THR A 74 28.95 1.48 -0.40
CA THR A 74 27.60 1.89 0.02
C THR A 74 27.66 2.89 1.18
N LEU A 75 28.54 2.70 2.15
CA LEU A 75 28.76 3.65 3.25
C LEU A 75 29.24 5.00 2.74
N GLY A 76 30.19 5.02 1.79
CA GLY A 76 30.68 6.26 1.17
C GLY A 76 29.56 6.99 0.42
N LYS A 77 28.72 6.27 -0.32
CA LYS A 77 27.54 6.84 -0.99
C LYS A 77 26.50 7.35 -0.02
N THR A 78 26.29 6.68 1.09
CA THR A 78 25.38 7.12 2.16
C THR A 78 25.85 8.42 2.78
N ALA A 79 27.13 8.56 3.07
CA ALA A 79 27.72 9.80 3.58
C ALA A 79 27.58 10.96 2.57
N GLY A 80 27.83 10.70 1.29
CA GLY A 80 27.63 11.68 0.22
C GLY A 80 26.16 12.09 0.07
N SER A 81 25.25 11.13 0.24
CA SER A 81 23.80 11.40 0.21
C SER A 81 23.35 12.26 1.39
N LEU A 82 23.93 12.06 2.57
CA LEU A 82 23.65 12.89 3.74
C LEU A 82 24.05 14.36 3.50
N ILE A 83 25.24 14.59 2.96
CA ILE A 83 25.72 15.93 2.62
C ILE A 83 24.81 16.58 1.56
N LYS A 84 24.44 15.84 0.52
CA LYS A 84 23.52 16.32 -0.52
C LYS A 84 22.15 16.64 0.05
N ALA A 85 21.64 15.80 0.95
CA ALA A 85 20.36 16.01 1.62
C ALA A 85 20.40 17.29 2.47
N GLU A 86 21.46 17.56 3.21
CA GLU A 86 21.64 18.80 3.96
C GLU A 86 21.61 20.02 3.04
N GLY A 87 22.27 19.95 1.90
CA GLY A 87 22.23 21.00 0.88
C GLY A 87 20.83 21.27 0.36
N ILE A 88 20.05 20.21 0.09
CA ILE A 88 18.66 20.32 -0.35
C ILE A 88 17.81 21.00 0.73
N ILE A 89 17.96 20.60 1.98
CA ILE A 89 17.22 21.16 3.11
C ILE A 89 17.54 22.64 3.31
N HIS A 90 18.81 23.00 3.26
CA HIS A 90 19.23 24.41 3.39
C HIS A 90 18.73 25.28 2.24
N LYS A 91 18.68 24.75 1.03
CA LYS A 91 18.19 25.49 -0.14
C LYS A 91 16.66 25.61 -0.15
N PHE A 92 15.95 24.53 0.13
CA PHE A 92 14.49 24.52 0.11
C PHE A 92 13.87 25.18 1.34
N LYS A 93 14.52 25.11 2.49
CA LYS A 93 14.04 25.64 3.78
C LYS A 93 12.67 25.11 4.17
N PRO A 94 12.52 23.79 4.34
CA PRO A 94 11.22 23.21 4.69
C PRO A 94 10.79 23.58 6.10
N ASP A 95 9.48 23.66 6.29
CA ASP A 95 8.86 23.82 7.61
C ASP A 95 8.73 22.48 8.33
N VAL A 96 8.62 21.41 7.57
CA VAL A 96 8.55 20.02 8.06
C VAL A 96 9.06 19.08 6.98
N VAL A 97 9.64 17.96 7.39
CA VAL A 97 10.11 16.88 6.50
C VAL A 97 9.41 15.58 6.89
N ILE A 98 8.81 14.92 5.91
CA ILE A 98 8.03 13.69 6.09
C ILE A 98 8.70 12.55 5.33
N GLY A 99 8.88 11.41 5.98
CA GLY A 99 9.39 10.19 5.37
C GLY A 99 8.40 9.06 5.47
N THR A 100 8.23 8.30 4.40
CA THR A 100 7.30 7.16 4.34
C THR A 100 7.99 5.81 4.22
N GLY A 101 9.29 5.79 4.14
CA GLY A 101 10.08 4.55 4.10
C GLY A 101 10.95 4.42 2.86
N GLY A 102 11.79 3.41 2.89
CA GLY A 102 12.84 3.20 1.90
C GLY A 102 14.17 3.81 2.33
N PHE A 103 15.27 3.34 1.72
CA PHE A 103 16.61 3.75 2.12
C PHE A 103 16.87 5.26 1.96
N VAL A 104 16.23 5.90 0.99
CA VAL A 104 16.37 7.34 0.74
C VAL A 104 15.92 8.20 1.93
N CYS A 105 14.96 7.71 2.71
CA CYS A 105 14.49 8.41 3.91
C CYS A 105 15.58 8.55 4.97
N GLY A 106 16.54 7.63 5.03
CA GLY A 106 17.66 7.67 5.98
C GLY A 106 18.39 9.02 5.94
N PRO A 107 19.07 9.35 4.84
CA PRO A 107 19.79 10.62 4.71
C PRO A 107 18.89 11.85 4.83
N VAL A 108 17.70 11.81 4.23
CA VAL A 108 16.79 12.99 4.20
C VAL A 108 16.28 13.33 5.58
N LEU A 109 15.74 12.37 6.31
CA LEU A 109 15.17 12.59 7.63
C LEU A 109 16.27 12.86 8.68
N LEU A 110 17.41 12.20 8.55
CA LEU A 110 18.55 12.44 9.44
C LEU A 110 19.11 13.86 9.25
N ALA A 111 19.31 14.29 8.01
CA ALA A 111 19.77 15.65 7.70
C ALA A 111 18.80 16.69 8.24
N ALA A 112 17.50 16.48 8.07
CA ALA A 112 16.46 17.37 8.59
C ALA A 112 16.52 17.44 10.13
N SER A 113 16.63 16.31 10.79
CA SER A 113 16.74 16.22 12.25
C SER A 113 17.98 16.95 12.77
N LEU A 114 19.14 16.74 12.15
CA LEU A 114 20.40 17.42 12.51
C LEU A 114 20.34 18.91 12.25
N SER A 115 19.57 19.37 11.29
CA SER A 115 19.36 20.79 10.97
C SER A 115 18.27 21.44 11.83
N GLY A 116 17.70 20.73 12.77
CA GLY A 116 16.62 21.23 13.64
C GLY A 116 15.30 21.46 12.93
N VAL A 117 15.07 20.85 11.77
CA VAL A 117 13.78 20.88 11.08
C VAL A 117 12.87 19.82 11.68
N PRO A 118 11.59 20.13 11.97
CA PRO A 118 10.63 19.11 12.44
C PRO A 118 10.48 17.96 11.47
N THR A 119 10.41 16.74 12.01
CA THR A 119 10.39 15.51 11.23
C THR A 119 9.28 14.58 11.67
N LEU A 120 8.65 13.93 10.68
CA LEU A 120 7.64 12.91 10.87
C LEU A 120 7.93 11.74 9.95
N ILE A 121 7.87 10.51 10.46
CA ILE A 121 7.86 9.30 9.63
C ILE A 121 6.52 8.62 9.75
N GLN A 122 6.09 8.01 8.64
CA GLN A 122 4.88 7.19 8.57
C GLN A 122 5.29 5.75 8.28
N GLU A 123 4.88 4.83 9.15
CA GLU A 123 5.14 3.40 9.00
C GLU A 123 3.86 2.67 8.60
N GLN A 124 3.89 1.98 7.47
CA GLN A 124 2.72 1.31 6.90
C GLN A 124 2.46 -0.07 7.48
N ASN A 125 3.51 -0.80 7.85
CA ASN A 125 3.45 -2.22 8.18
C ASN A 125 3.39 -2.49 9.69
N VAL A 126 2.91 -3.68 10.05
CA VAL A 126 2.99 -4.16 11.45
C VAL A 126 4.44 -4.33 11.89
N ILE A 127 5.29 -4.85 11.01
CA ILE A 127 6.75 -4.93 11.25
C ILE A 127 7.41 -3.74 10.57
N PRO A 128 7.95 -2.80 11.36
CA PRO A 128 8.58 -1.61 10.81
C PRO A 128 9.79 -1.93 9.93
N GLY A 129 9.98 -1.12 8.90
CA GLY A 129 11.20 -1.16 8.10
C GLY A 129 12.43 -0.74 8.92
N VAL A 130 13.58 -1.27 8.54
CA VAL A 130 14.85 -0.99 9.24
C VAL A 130 15.16 0.51 9.28
N THR A 131 14.99 1.20 8.16
CA THR A 131 15.23 2.63 8.08
C THR A 131 14.33 3.40 9.05
N ASN A 132 13.03 3.12 9.07
CA ASN A 132 12.10 3.77 9.98
C ASN A 132 12.41 3.49 11.45
N THR A 133 12.84 2.28 11.78
CA THR A 133 13.25 1.92 13.15
C THR A 133 14.45 2.74 13.61
N ILE A 134 15.46 2.90 12.74
CA ILE A 134 16.63 3.73 13.03
C ILE A 134 16.22 5.19 13.16
N LEU A 135 15.46 5.72 12.22
CA LEU A 135 15.04 7.12 12.21
C LEU A 135 14.14 7.48 13.40
N SER A 136 13.40 6.53 13.95
CA SER A 136 12.53 6.78 15.11
C SER A 136 13.26 7.31 16.34
N ARG A 137 14.58 7.14 16.39
CA ARG A 137 15.43 7.70 17.46
C ARG A 137 15.65 9.20 17.32
N PHE A 138 15.45 9.75 16.13
CA PHE A 138 15.80 11.14 15.78
C PHE A 138 14.61 12.02 15.44
N VAL A 139 13.49 11.43 15.01
CA VAL A 139 12.33 12.16 14.52
C VAL A 139 11.44 12.66 15.66
N ASN A 140 10.59 13.63 15.35
CA ASN A 140 9.66 14.24 16.31
C ASN A 140 8.39 13.41 16.51
N ARG A 141 7.89 12.77 15.46
CA ARG A 141 6.68 11.92 15.52
C ARG A 141 6.79 10.74 14.55
N VAL A 142 6.12 9.65 14.91
CA VAL A 142 5.91 8.48 14.06
C VAL A 142 4.42 8.22 13.96
N ALA A 143 3.88 8.27 12.75
CA ALA A 143 2.51 7.90 12.45
C ALA A 143 2.44 6.40 12.08
N LEU A 144 1.67 5.63 12.81
CA LEU A 144 1.57 4.19 12.63
C LEU A 144 0.31 3.80 11.85
N GLY A 145 0.49 2.97 10.83
CA GLY A 145 -0.60 2.35 10.10
C GLY A 145 -1.29 1.24 10.89
N TYR A 146 -0.55 0.58 11.77
CA TYR A 146 -1.04 -0.46 12.67
C TYR A 146 -0.60 -0.17 14.10
N GLU A 147 -1.53 -0.30 15.04
CA GLU A 147 -1.25 -0.11 16.46
C GLU A 147 -0.21 -1.12 16.96
N GLU A 148 -0.26 -2.35 16.46
CA GLU A 148 0.67 -3.44 16.81
C GLU A 148 2.13 -3.11 16.51
N ALA A 149 2.40 -2.21 15.58
CA ALA A 149 3.76 -1.78 15.26
C ALA A 149 4.43 -1.03 16.43
N ALA A 150 3.64 -0.46 17.34
CA ALA A 150 4.16 0.29 18.49
C ALA A 150 5.14 -0.54 19.34
N ALA A 151 4.90 -1.85 19.48
CA ALA A 151 5.77 -2.75 20.24
C ALA A 151 7.22 -2.80 19.73
N ARG A 152 7.44 -2.44 18.47
CA ARG A 152 8.74 -2.51 17.80
C ARG A 152 9.54 -1.20 17.88
N PHE A 153 8.97 -0.15 18.45
CA PHE A 153 9.63 1.14 18.64
C PHE A 153 10.00 1.36 20.11
N LYS A 154 11.18 1.92 20.37
CA LYS A 154 11.64 2.19 21.74
C LYS A 154 11.02 3.45 22.33
N ARG A 155 10.90 4.52 21.54
CA ARG A 155 10.32 5.81 21.99
C ARG A 155 8.81 5.81 21.79
N LYS A 156 8.08 5.45 22.85
CA LYS A 156 6.61 5.35 22.81
C LYS A 156 5.90 6.70 22.76
N ASP A 157 6.52 7.72 23.33
CA ASP A 157 5.97 9.07 23.46
C ASP A 157 5.75 9.81 22.14
N ILE A 158 6.48 9.42 21.09
CA ILE A 158 6.36 10.03 19.75
C ILE A 158 5.42 9.29 18.81
N LEU A 159 4.88 8.16 19.22
CA LEU A 159 4.02 7.31 18.38
C LEU A 159 2.59 7.82 18.38
N VAL A 160 1.99 7.90 17.19
CA VAL A 160 0.59 8.23 16.99
C VAL A 160 -0.03 7.20 16.06
N TYR A 161 -1.07 6.52 16.52
CA TYR A 161 -1.82 5.58 15.69
C TYR A 161 -2.83 6.35 14.84
N THR A 162 -2.55 6.50 13.55
CA THR A 162 -3.40 7.20 12.59
C THR A 162 -4.12 6.26 11.62
N GLY A 163 -3.62 5.04 11.48
CA GLY A 163 -3.95 4.19 10.33
C GLY A 163 -3.14 4.58 9.10
N ASN A 164 -3.29 3.80 8.04
CA ASN A 164 -2.62 4.06 6.76
C ASN A 164 -3.44 5.02 5.89
N PRO A 165 -2.78 5.96 5.20
CA PRO A 165 -3.48 6.90 4.34
C PRO A 165 -4.09 6.19 3.12
N VAL A 166 -5.30 6.57 2.78
CA VAL A 166 -6.00 6.10 1.57
C VAL A 166 -6.45 7.29 0.73
N ARG A 167 -6.49 7.10 -0.58
CA ARG A 167 -6.94 8.12 -1.53
C ARG A 167 -8.42 8.41 -1.33
N LYS A 168 -8.84 9.66 -1.56
CA LYS A 168 -10.23 10.10 -1.40
C LYS A 168 -11.22 9.31 -2.26
N ASP A 169 -10.85 8.98 -3.48
CA ASP A 169 -11.71 8.25 -4.42
C ASP A 169 -12.07 6.84 -3.94
N ILE A 170 -11.23 6.22 -3.12
CA ILE A 170 -11.55 4.94 -2.46
C ILE A 170 -12.81 5.08 -1.60
N LEU A 171 -13.03 6.23 -0.99
CA LEU A 171 -14.13 6.46 -0.03
C LEU A 171 -15.44 6.86 -0.69
N THR A 172 -15.41 7.41 -1.91
CA THR A 172 -16.54 8.13 -2.50
C THR A 172 -17.35 7.34 -3.52
N VAL A 173 -16.79 6.30 -4.12
CA VAL A 173 -17.48 5.46 -5.10
C VAL A 173 -18.51 4.56 -4.39
N THR A 174 -19.77 4.61 -4.84
CA THR A 174 -20.80 3.69 -4.32
C THR A 174 -20.71 2.32 -4.99
N ARG A 175 -21.30 1.30 -4.34
CA ARG A 175 -21.38 -0.06 -4.88
C ARG A 175 -22.03 -0.06 -6.29
N GLU A 176 -23.14 0.67 -6.45
CA GLU A 176 -23.88 0.76 -7.71
C GLU A 176 -23.05 1.45 -8.80
N GLU A 177 -22.40 2.55 -8.46
CA GLU A 177 -21.50 3.26 -9.38
C GLU A 177 -20.34 2.38 -9.84
N GLY A 178 -19.69 1.67 -8.89
CA GLY A 178 -18.56 0.78 -9.19
C GLY A 178 -18.97 -0.36 -10.11
N ARG A 179 -20.08 -1.03 -9.82
CA ARG A 179 -20.60 -2.12 -10.66
C ARG A 179 -20.97 -1.65 -12.06
N LYS A 180 -21.61 -0.51 -12.15
CA LYS A 180 -21.98 0.08 -13.45
C LYS A 180 -20.75 0.45 -14.27
N ALA A 181 -19.76 1.11 -13.66
CA ALA A 181 -18.53 1.49 -14.33
C ALA A 181 -17.75 0.30 -14.89
N LEU A 182 -17.81 -0.84 -14.19
CA LEU A 182 -17.12 -2.08 -14.60
C LEU A 182 -17.98 -3.00 -15.47
N GLY A 183 -19.24 -2.62 -15.75
CA GLY A 183 -20.14 -3.48 -16.50
C GLY A 183 -20.52 -4.76 -15.77
N LEU A 184 -20.55 -4.73 -14.43
CA LEU A 184 -20.92 -5.86 -13.60
C LEU A 184 -22.42 -5.91 -13.32
N ASP A 185 -22.93 -7.13 -13.11
CA ASP A 185 -24.31 -7.34 -12.72
C ASP A 185 -24.57 -6.78 -11.31
N PRO A 186 -25.65 -6.03 -11.08
CA PRO A 186 -25.93 -5.44 -9.78
C PRO A 186 -26.24 -6.45 -8.67
N ASP A 187 -26.68 -7.68 -9.02
CA ASP A 187 -27.21 -8.65 -8.06
C ASP A 187 -26.34 -9.86 -7.82
N LYS A 188 -25.27 -10.06 -8.61
CA LYS A 188 -24.39 -11.22 -8.47
C LYS A 188 -23.37 -11.04 -7.36
N PHE A 189 -23.07 -12.14 -6.67
CA PHE A 189 -21.91 -12.19 -5.78
C PHE A 189 -20.64 -11.85 -6.56
N THR A 190 -19.87 -10.88 -6.10
CA THR A 190 -18.73 -10.35 -6.83
C THR A 190 -17.43 -10.62 -6.09
N LEU A 191 -16.57 -11.40 -6.73
CA LEU A 191 -15.22 -11.73 -6.26
C LEU A 191 -14.20 -10.87 -7.00
N LEU A 192 -13.37 -10.14 -6.27
CA LEU A 192 -12.24 -9.39 -6.80
C LEU A 192 -10.95 -10.15 -6.49
N VAL A 193 -10.12 -10.37 -7.49
CA VAL A 193 -8.82 -11.02 -7.33
C VAL A 193 -7.73 -10.10 -7.88
N ALA A 194 -6.79 -9.71 -7.03
CA ALA A 194 -5.67 -8.87 -7.42
C ALA A 194 -4.43 -9.19 -6.58
N GLY A 195 -3.29 -9.30 -7.24
CA GLY A 195 -2.02 -9.66 -6.59
C GLY A 195 -1.06 -8.49 -6.36
N GLY A 196 -1.51 -7.25 -6.61
CA GLY A 196 -0.68 -6.05 -6.57
C GLY A 196 -0.14 -5.66 -7.95
N SER A 197 0.63 -4.59 -8.02
CA SER A 197 1.10 -3.97 -9.27
C SER A 197 1.96 -4.89 -10.15
N ARG A 198 2.67 -5.84 -9.54
CA ARG A 198 3.51 -6.83 -10.24
C ARG A 198 2.78 -8.13 -10.56
N GLY A 199 1.51 -8.24 -10.13
CA GLY A 199 0.74 -9.48 -10.20
C GLY A 199 1.22 -10.49 -9.15
N ALA A 200 0.54 -11.65 -9.11
CA ALA A 200 0.90 -12.73 -8.20
C ALA A 200 0.72 -14.07 -8.90
N ARG A 201 1.82 -14.65 -9.33
CA ARG A 201 1.81 -15.91 -10.10
C ARG A 201 1.09 -17.04 -9.37
N SER A 202 1.35 -17.21 -8.07
CA SER A 202 0.72 -18.26 -7.26
C SER A 202 -0.79 -18.10 -7.21
N ILE A 203 -1.26 -16.88 -6.97
CA ILE A 203 -2.70 -16.57 -6.94
C ILE A 203 -3.31 -16.81 -8.32
N ASN A 204 -2.67 -16.31 -9.37
CA ASN A 204 -3.14 -16.47 -10.75
C ASN A 204 -3.25 -17.94 -11.13
N THR A 205 -2.29 -18.77 -10.75
CA THR A 205 -2.32 -20.22 -11.00
C THR A 205 -3.47 -20.90 -10.25
N ALA A 206 -3.67 -20.56 -8.98
CA ALA A 206 -4.76 -21.12 -8.19
C ALA A 206 -6.13 -20.71 -8.75
N MET A 207 -6.24 -19.51 -9.31
CA MET A 207 -7.50 -19.01 -9.89
C MET A 207 -7.96 -19.76 -11.14
N ILE A 208 -7.07 -20.46 -11.85
CA ILE A 208 -7.45 -21.25 -13.03
C ILE A 208 -8.54 -22.27 -12.65
N GLU A 209 -8.34 -23.02 -11.58
CA GLU A 209 -9.32 -24.00 -11.09
C GLU A 209 -10.61 -23.32 -10.64
N VAL A 210 -10.52 -22.18 -9.98
CA VAL A 210 -11.68 -21.40 -9.53
C VAL A 210 -12.53 -20.94 -10.71
N HIS A 211 -11.93 -20.39 -11.76
CA HIS A 211 -12.65 -19.98 -12.97
C HIS A 211 -13.35 -21.15 -13.64
N LYS A 212 -12.68 -22.30 -13.76
CA LYS A 212 -13.26 -23.51 -14.36
C LYS A 212 -14.44 -24.04 -13.56
N TYR A 213 -14.34 -24.01 -12.24
CA TYR A 213 -15.42 -24.45 -11.36
C TYR A 213 -16.69 -23.60 -11.54
N PHE A 214 -16.53 -22.27 -11.56
CA PHE A 214 -17.66 -21.33 -11.66
C PHE A 214 -18.08 -21.01 -13.10
N ARG A 215 -17.52 -21.67 -14.10
CA ARG A 215 -17.75 -21.36 -15.52
C ARG A 215 -19.21 -21.24 -15.90
N ASN A 216 -20.06 -22.12 -15.37
CA ASN A 216 -21.48 -22.18 -15.69
C ASN A 216 -22.39 -21.64 -14.58
N ASP A 217 -21.84 -21.00 -13.55
CA ASP A 217 -22.60 -20.47 -12.43
C ASP A 217 -23.11 -19.06 -12.73
N ASP A 218 -24.44 -18.88 -12.65
CA ASP A 218 -25.11 -17.60 -12.91
C ASP A 218 -25.13 -16.65 -11.71
N HIS A 219 -24.68 -17.10 -10.52
CA HIS A 219 -24.81 -16.36 -9.28
C HIS A 219 -23.54 -15.66 -8.83
N ILE A 220 -22.43 -15.90 -9.51
CA ILE A 220 -21.13 -15.31 -9.20
C ILE A 220 -20.54 -14.62 -10.43
N GLN A 221 -19.90 -13.51 -10.19
CA GLN A 221 -19.03 -12.85 -11.17
C GLN A 221 -17.65 -12.60 -10.55
N ILE A 222 -16.61 -12.78 -11.33
CA ILE A 222 -15.23 -12.71 -10.89
C ILE A 222 -14.49 -11.67 -11.73
N LEU A 223 -13.93 -10.67 -11.09
CA LEU A 223 -13.01 -9.72 -11.72
C LEU A 223 -11.59 -10.09 -11.26
N HIS A 224 -10.79 -10.59 -12.19
CA HIS A 224 -9.44 -11.08 -11.93
C HIS A 224 -8.41 -10.20 -12.63
N VAL A 225 -7.64 -9.46 -11.84
CA VAL A 225 -6.54 -8.61 -12.32
C VAL A 225 -5.24 -9.39 -12.17
N THR A 226 -4.68 -9.83 -13.30
CA THR A 226 -3.53 -10.75 -13.31
C THR A 226 -2.17 -10.06 -13.17
N GLY A 227 -2.08 -8.78 -13.53
CA GLY A 227 -0.82 -8.10 -13.83
C GLY A 227 -0.45 -8.31 -15.31
N ASP A 228 0.25 -7.33 -15.89
CA ASP A 228 0.57 -7.33 -17.33
C ASP A 228 1.42 -8.53 -17.75
N HIS A 229 2.39 -8.93 -16.94
CA HIS A 229 3.33 -10.01 -17.27
C HIS A 229 2.71 -11.41 -17.20
N GLU A 230 1.61 -11.58 -16.48
CA GLU A 230 1.00 -12.89 -16.26
C GLU A 230 -0.25 -13.15 -17.09
N TYR A 231 -0.79 -12.10 -17.71
CA TYR A 231 -2.08 -12.18 -18.40
C TYR A 231 -2.11 -13.27 -19.48
N ASP A 232 -1.13 -13.29 -20.36
CA ASP A 232 -1.09 -14.26 -21.46
C ASP A 232 -0.99 -15.70 -20.95
N ARG A 233 -0.23 -15.92 -19.87
CA ARG A 233 -0.10 -17.25 -19.26
C ARG A 233 -1.43 -17.75 -18.70
N VAL A 234 -2.18 -16.88 -18.04
CA VAL A 234 -3.50 -17.22 -17.48
C VAL A 234 -4.49 -17.51 -18.61
N VAL A 235 -4.56 -16.65 -19.61
CA VAL A 235 -5.46 -16.79 -20.76
C VAL A 235 -5.24 -18.11 -21.49
N LYS A 236 -4.00 -18.53 -21.70
CA LYS A 236 -3.66 -19.79 -22.36
C LYS A 236 -4.19 -21.03 -21.61
N GLN A 237 -4.39 -20.92 -20.31
CA GLN A 237 -4.89 -22.04 -19.49
C GLN A 237 -6.41 -22.06 -19.33
N LEU A 238 -7.11 -21.13 -19.95
CA LEU A 238 -8.57 -21.04 -19.94
C LEU A 238 -9.14 -21.25 -21.35
N PRO A 239 -9.31 -22.50 -21.81
CA PRO A 239 -9.88 -22.78 -23.13
C PRO A 239 -11.29 -22.20 -23.27
N GLY A 240 -11.53 -21.55 -24.39
CA GLY A 240 -12.82 -20.89 -24.64
C GLY A 240 -12.92 -19.46 -24.09
N ILE A 241 -11.83 -18.89 -23.59
CA ILE A 241 -11.81 -17.49 -23.21
C ILE A 241 -12.06 -16.61 -24.46
N GLU A 242 -12.97 -15.64 -24.30
CA GLU A 242 -13.35 -14.72 -25.37
C GLU A 242 -12.48 -13.46 -25.35
N CYS A 243 -12.57 -12.65 -26.40
CA CYS A 243 -11.93 -11.35 -26.43
C CYS A 243 -12.40 -10.49 -25.26
N ARG A 244 -11.51 -9.58 -24.76
CA ARG A 244 -11.67 -8.80 -23.53
C ARG A 244 -11.68 -9.65 -22.25
N GLY A 245 -11.17 -10.88 -22.30
CA GLY A 245 -10.97 -11.71 -21.12
C GLY A 245 -12.21 -12.31 -20.49
N ARG A 246 -13.31 -12.39 -21.21
CA ARG A 246 -14.53 -13.06 -20.73
C ARG A 246 -14.38 -14.56 -20.78
N TYR A 247 -14.68 -15.22 -19.67
CA TYR A 247 -14.63 -16.67 -19.55
C TYR A 247 -15.88 -17.18 -18.83
N GLY A 248 -16.59 -18.13 -19.43
CA GLY A 248 -17.83 -18.66 -18.87
C GLY A 248 -18.90 -17.56 -18.71
N LYS A 249 -19.79 -17.74 -17.74
CA LYS A 249 -20.92 -16.83 -17.52
C LYS A 249 -20.59 -15.57 -16.72
N GLY A 250 -19.54 -15.59 -15.88
CA GLY A 250 -19.29 -14.49 -14.95
C GLY A 250 -17.83 -14.11 -14.74
N SER A 251 -16.87 -14.80 -15.33
CA SER A 251 -15.45 -14.44 -15.15
C SER A 251 -14.98 -13.39 -16.16
N ARG A 252 -14.20 -12.45 -15.68
CA ARG A 252 -13.52 -11.46 -16.50
C ARG A 252 -12.07 -11.34 -16.03
N ILE A 253 -11.15 -11.68 -16.92
CA ILE A 253 -9.72 -11.66 -16.67
C ILE A 253 -9.12 -10.46 -17.39
N ILE A 254 -8.46 -9.57 -16.67
CA ILE A 254 -7.83 -8.36 -17.22
C ILE A 254 -6.39 -8.25 -16.73
N PRO A 255 -5.48 -7.69 -17.56
CA PRO A 255 -4.08 -7.54 -17.15
C PRO A 255 -3.88 -6.44 -16.13
N TYR A 256 -4.67 -5.37 -16.19
CA TYR A 256 -4.56 -4.20 -15.34
C TYR A 256 -5.92 -3.54 -15.15
N LEU A 257 -6.13 -2.95 -14.00
CA LEU A 257 -7.34 -2.17 -13.69
C LEU A 257 -6.96 -0.71 -13.42
N HIS A 258 -7.45 0.20 -14.27
CA HIS A 258 -7.11 1.62 -14.19
C HIS A 258 -7.75 2.33 -13.00
N HIS A 259 -8.93 1.90 -12.56
CA HIS A 259 -9.69 2.55 -11.49
C HIS A 259 -10.10 1.53 -10.43
N MET A 260 -9.18 1.21 -9.54
CA MET A 260 -9.39 0.25 -8.43
C MET A 260 -10.56 0.63 -7.50
N PRO A 261 -10.84 1.92 -7.22
CA PRO A 261 -12.00 2.30 -6.40
C PRO A 261 -13.33 1.68 -6.84
N ASP A 262 -13.56 1.54 -8.14
CA ASP A 262 -14.79 0.91 -8.67
C ASP A 262 -14.88 -0.55 -8.25
N ALA A 263 -13.78 -1.30 -8.36
CA ALA A 263 -13.73 -2.71 -8.00
C ALA A 263 -13.89 -2.95 -6.50
N LEU A 264 -13.25 -2.12 -5.68
CA LEU A 264 -13.38 -2.20 -4.22
C LEU A 264 -14.79 -1.88 -3.75
N ALA A 265 -15.46 -0.91 -4.38
CA ALA A 265 -16.85 -0.59 -4.12
C ALA A 265 -17.80 -1.71 -4.55
N ALA A 266 -17.47 -2.41 -5.64
CA ALA A 266 -18.32 -3.42 -6.27
C ALA A 266 -18.25 -4.80 -5.63
N CYS A 267 -17.14 -5.17 -4.98
CA CYS A 267 -16.90 -6.54 -4.57
C CYS A 267 -17.51 -6.92 -3.22
N ASP A 268 -17.82 -8.20 -3.06
CA ASP A 268 -18.29 -8.82 -1.82
C ASP A 268 -17.17 -9.54 -1.07
N LEU A 269 -16.16 -9.98 -1.79
CA LEU A 269 -15.01 -10.71 -1.27
C LEU A 269 -13.81 -10.41 -2.15
N ALA A 270 -12.63 -10.27 -1.54
CA ALA A 270 -11.39 -10.04 -2.27
C ALA A 270 -10.36 -11.12 -1.97
N VAL A 271 -9.57 -11.49 -2.97
CA VAL A 271 -8.38 -12.33 -2.84
C VAL A 271 -7.18 -11.46 -3.16
N TYR A 272 -6.33 -11.21 -2.16
CA TYR A 272 -5.26 -10.22 -2.24
C TYR A 272 -3.95 -10.73 -1.64
N ARG A 273 -2.84 -10.15 -2.08
CA ARG A 273 -1.62 -10.08 -1.26
C ARG A 273 -1.87 -9.15 -0.07
N ALA A 274 -1.00 -9.19 0.94
CA ALA A 274 -1.18 -8.43 2.17
C ALA A 274 -0.27 -7.20 2.28
N GLY A 275 -0.14 -6.46 1.18
CA GLY A 275 0.51 -5.14 1.19
C GLY A 275 -0.32 -4.13 1.98
N ALA A 276 0.35 -3.27 2.74
CA ALA A 276 -0.33 -2.38 3.67
C ALA A 276 -1.31 -1.41 3.01
N VAL A 277 -0.97 -0.88 1.82
CA VAL A 277 -1.85 0.03 1.06
C VAL A 277 -3.15 -0.69 0.66
N GLY A 278 -3.04 -1.88 0.08
CA GLY A 278 -4.21 -2.67 -0.32
C GLY A 278 -5.10 -3.02 0.87
N LEU A 279 -4.51 -3.42 1.99
CA LEU A 279 -5.27 -3.75 3.21
C LEU A 279 -5.99 -2.52 3.79
N ALA A 280 -5.36 -1.35 3.74
CA ALA A 280 -6.00 -0.10 4.16
C ALA A 280 -7.23 0.20 3.30
N GLU A 281 -7.13 0.00 2.00
CA GLU A 281 -8.25 0.18 1.06
C GLU A 281 -9.39 -0.83 1.31
N LEU A 282 -9.05 -2.11 1.51
CA LEU A 282 -10.04 -3.14 1.83
C LEU A 282 -10.80 -2.83 3.11
N THR A 283 -10.12 -2.41 4.16
CA THR A 283 -10.74 -2.15 5.47
C THR A 283 -11.61 -0.91 5.47
N VAL A 284 -11.22 0.18 4.83
CA VAL A 284 -12.08 1.38 4.75
C VAL A 284 -13.36 1.10 3.95
N ARG A 285 -13.32 0.17 3.00
CA ARG A 285 -14.51 -0.28 2.27
C ARG A 285 -15.28 -1.39 2.98
N GLY A 286 -14.74 -1.95 4.07
CA GLY A 286 -15.36 -3.06 4.77
C GLY A 286 -15.42 -4.34 3.95
N VAL A 287 -14.41 -4.61 3.12
CA VAL A 287 -14.36 -5.79 2.25
C VAL A 287 -13.75 -6.97 3.01
N PRO A 288 -14.48 -8.11 3.10
CA PRO A 288 -13.89 -9.36 3.57
C PRO A 288 -12.81 -9.84 2.60
N SER A 289 -11.75 -10.47 3.11
CA SER A 289 -10.67 -10.90 2.24
C SER A 289 -10.10 -12.27 2.59
N ILE A 290 -9.59 -12.95 1.57
CA ILE A 290 -8.70 -14.09 1.66
C ILE A 290 -7.32 -13.54 1.30
N LEU A 291 -6.41 -13.53 2.26
CA LEU A 291 -5.10 -12.94 2.10
C LEU A 291 -4.03 -14.01 1.90
N ILE A 292 -3.23 -13.82 0.88
CA ILE A 292 -2.10 -14.68 0.56
C ILE A 292 -0.83 -13.83 0.63
N PRO A 293 -0.17 -13.78 1.82
CA PRO A 293 1.01 -12.95 2.00
C PRO A 293 2.11 -13.28 1.00
N TYR A 294 2.76 -12.25 0.44
CA TYR A 294 3.91 -12.42 -0.41
C TYR A 294 5.07 -13.00 0.42
N PRO A 295 5.61 -14.19 0.04
CA PRO A 295 6.52 -14.91 0.91
C PRO A 295 7.94 -14.34 0.95
N TYR A 296 8.30 -13.49 -0.01
CA TYR A 296 9.63 -12.89 -0.13
C TYR A 296 9.67 -11.42 0.33
N ALA A 297 8.63 -10.96 1.01
CA ALA A 297 8.61 -9.62 1.58
C ALA A 297 9.66 -9.48 2.69
N ALA A 298 10.29 -8.31 2.78
CA ALA A 298 11.27 -8.00 3.81
C ALA A 298 10.69 -8.25 5.22
N GLU A 299 11.46 -8.94 6.09
CA GLU A 299 11.05 -9.28 7.46
C GLU A 299 9.69 -10.02 7.52
N ASP A 300 9.27 -10.65 6.41
CA ASP A 300 7.98 -11.34 6.29
C ASP A 300 6.78 -10.43 6.66
N HIS A 301 6.90 -9.14 6.37
CA HIS A 301 5.96 -8.12 6.84
C HIS A 301 4.52 -8.34 6.35
N GLN A 302 4.31 -8.94 5.18
CA GLN A 302 2.97 -9.21 4.67
C GLN A 302 2.23 -10.26 5.50
N ARG A 303 2.93 -11.26 6.01
CA ARG A 303 2.31 -12.26 6.89
C ARG A 303 1.78 -11.62 8.17
N TYR A 304 2.55 -10.73 8.78
CA TYR A 304 2.12 -10.02 9.99
C TYR A 304 0.98 -9.04 9.72
N ASN A 305 0.99 -8.36 8.58
CA ASN A 305 -0.13 -7.51 8.16
C ASN A 305 -1.43 -8.33 8.01
N ALA A 306 -1.35 -9.46 7.30
CA ALA A 306 -2.48 -10.37 7.13
C ALA A 306 -2.98 -10.89 8.48
N GLN A 307 -2.08 -11.28 9.37
CA GLN A 307 -2.41 -11.81 10.68
C GLN A 307 -3.20 -10.80 11.53
N ALA A 308 -2.87 -9.52 11.43
CA ALA A 308 -3.62 -8.47 12.13
C ALA A 308 -5.09 -8.44 11.70
N LEU A 309 -5.38 -8.59 10.41
CA LEU A 309 -6.76 -8.67 9.91
C LEU A 309 -7.45 -9.98 10.33
N VAL A 310 -6.75 -11.10 10.26
CA VAL A 310 -7.28 -12.41 10.66
C VAL A 310 -7.68 -12.41 12.14
N MET A 311 -6.85 -11.88 13.00
CA MET A 311 -7.10 -11.82 14.45
C MET A 311 -8.31 -10.97 14.79
N CYS A 312 -8.62 -9.96 13.99
CA CYS A 312 -9.83 -9.13 14.14
C CYS A 312 -11.08 -9.73 13.50
N GLY A 313 -10.94 -10.85 12.81
CA GLY A 313 -12.04 -11.49 12.09
C GLY A 313 -12.35 -10.90 10.72
N ALA A 314 -11.50 -10.04 10.18
CA ALA A 314 -11.70 -9.33 8.91
C ALA A 314 -11.27 -10.14 7.68
N ALA A 315 -10.45 -11.18 7.87
CA ALA A 315 -9.85 -11.93 6.78
C ALA A 315 -9.59 -13.39 7.15
N LYS A 316 -9.42 -14.21 6.12
CA LYS A 316 -8.80 -15.54 6.19
C LYS A 316 -7.41 -15.44 5.56
N MET A 317 -6.49 -16.29 5.98
CA MET A 317 -5.14 -16.32 5.43
C MET A 317 -4.80 -17.71 4.90
N ILE A 318 -4.21 -17.75 3.71
CA ILE A 318 -3.60 -18.95 3.15
C ILE A 318 -2.14 -18.58 2.85
N LEU A 319 -1.20 -19.30 3.45
CA LEU A 319 0.22 -19.09 3.14
C LEU A 319 0.50 -19.49 1.69
N ASP A 320 1.35 -18.75 1.02
CA ASP A 320 1.68 -18.96 -0.40
C ASP A 320 2.13 -20.39 -0.68
N LYS A 321 2.95 -20.98 0.18
CA LYS A 321 3.42 -22.36 0.08
C LYS A 321 2.32 -23.41 0.22
N MET A 322 1.19 -23.05 0.84
CA MET A 322 0.03 -23.94 1.04
C MET A 322 -1.05 -23.71 0.00
N LEU A 323 -0.91 -22.69 -0.84
CA LEU A 323 -1.91 -22.30 -1.80
C LEU A 323 -1.99 -23.30 -2.95
N THR A 324 -3.19 -23.85 -3.15
CA THR A 324 -3.58 -24.63 -4.33
C THR A 324 -4.89 -24.09 -4.86
N GLY A 325 -5.24 -24.41 -6.11
CA GLY A 325 -6.54 -24.05 -6.67
C GLY A 325 -7.69 -24.60 -5.85
N ARG A 326 -7.56 -25.84 -5.38
CA ARG A 326 -8.57 -26.48 -4.53
C ARG A 326 -8.73 -25.77 -3.19
N GLU A 327 -7.63 -25.46 -2.52
CA GLU A 327 -7.66 -24.77 -1.23
C GLU A 327 -8.34 -23.40 -1.33
N LEU A 328 -7.96 -22.64 -2.35
CA LEU A 328 -8.57 -21.33 -2.62
C LEU A 328 -10.06 -21.46 -2.95
N LEU A 329 -10.42 -22.41 -3.79
CA LEU A 329 -11.82 -22.68 -4.18
C LEU A 329 -12.67 -23.03 -2.96
N GLU A 330 -12.19 -23.90 -2.09
CA GLU A 330 -12.93 -24.31 -0.87
C GLU A 330 -13.19 -23.11 0.04
N GLU A 331 -12.22 -22.23 0.25
CA GLU A 331 -12.41 -21.01 1.04
C GLU A 331 -13.40 -20.04 0.40
N ILE A 332 -13.35 -19.86 -0.90
CA ILE A 332 -14.29 -19.00 -1.64
C ILE A 332 -15.73 -19.54 -1.51
N ILE A 333 -15.92 -20.84 -1.74
CA ILE A 333 -17.24 -21.48 -1.61
C ILE A 333 -17.76 -21.34 -0.19
N HIS A 334 -16.94 -21.63 0.81
CA HIS A 334 -17.32 -21.54 2.21
C HIS A 334 -17.86 -20.15 2.58
N LEU A 335 -17.16 -19.09 2.17
CA LEU A 335 -17.56 -17.71 2.46
C LEU A 335 -18.74 -17.26 1.62
N LYS A 336 -18.79 -17.66 0.34
CA LYS A 336 -19.91 -17.34 -0.56
C LYS A 336 -21.22 -17.97 -0.07
N ASP A 337 -21.17 -19.21 0.44
CA ASP A 337 -22.35 -19.96 0.87
C ASP A 337 -22.73 -19.69 2.33
N ASP A 338 -21.98 -18.86 3.05
CA ASP A 338 -22.28 -18.45 4.43
C ASP A 338 -22.41 -16.92 4.52
N PRO A 339 -23.56 -16.35 4.16
CA PRO A 339 -23.77 -14.90 4.20
C PRO A 339 -23.58 -14.27 5.56
N LYS A 340 -23.89 -15.00 6.65
CA LYS A 340 -23.70 -14.51 8.01
C LYS A 340 -22.23 -14.36 8.37
N ALA A 341 -21.42 -15.37 8.03
CA ALA A 341 -19.97 -15.32 8.25
C ALA A 341 -19.35 -14.19 7.42
N LEU A 342 -19.74 -14.05 6.16
CA LEU A 342 -19.26 -13.00 5.28
C LEU A 342 -19.63 -11.60 5.81
N ALA A 343 -20.87 -11.41 6.27
CA ALA A 343 -21.32 -10.16 6.87
C ALA A 343 -20.55 -9.80 8.14
N ALA A 344 -20.26 -10.79 8.99
CA ALA A 344 -19.44 -10.60 10.18
C ALA A 344 -18.00 -10.17 9.82
N MET A 345 -17.42 -10.78 8.80
CA MET A 345 -16.10 -10.38 8.28
C MET A 345 -16.11 -8.96 7.72
N ALA A 346 -17.16 -8.58 6.98
CA ALA A 346 -17.31 -7.23 6.45
C ALA A 346 -17.37 -6.19 7.57
N LYS A 347 -18.13 -6.47 8.62
CA LYS A 347 -18.24 -5.61 9.82
C LYS A 347 -16.88 -5.47 10.51
N ALA A 348 -16.18 -6.58 10.71
CA ALA A 348 -14.84 -6.59 11.32
C ALA A 348 -13.83 -5.80 10.47
N SER A 349 -13.85 -5.98 9.15
CA SER A 349 -13.01 -5.22 8.23
C SER A 349 -13.28 -3.72 8.34
N ARG A 350 -14.53 -3.32 8.30
CA ARG A 350 -14.91 -1.91 8.44
C ARG A 350 -14.47 -1.31 9.77
N SER A 351 -14.53 -2.08 10.86
CA SER A 351 -14.08 -1.62 12.18
C SER A 351 -12.59 -1.30 12.26
N MET A 352 -11.79 -1.91 11.40
CA MET A 352 -10.35 -1.63 11.27
C MET A 352 -10.05 -0.46 10.35
N GLY A 353 -10.99 -0.05 9.51
CA GLY A 353 -10.81 1.02 8.55
C GLY A 353 -10.57 2.37 9.21
N LYS A 354 -9.64 3.15 8.64
CA LYS A 354 -9.28 4.49 9.09
C LYS A 354 -9.45 5.50 7.95
N PRO A 355 -10.69 5.89 7.63
CA PRO A 355 -10.95 6.76 6.48
C PRO A 355 -10.35 8.15 6.63
N GLN A 356 -10.05 8.60 7.85
CA GLN A 356 -9.46 9.91 8.13
C GLN A 356 -7.93 9.87 8.26
N ALA A 357 -7.29 8.73 8.02
CA ALA A 357 -5.85 8.57 8.25
C ALA A 357 -5.00 9.60 7.51
N ALA A 358 -5.26 9.84 6.24
CA ALA A 358 -4.50 10.81 5.45
C ALA A 358 -4.64 12.23 6.03
N HIS A 359 -5.84 12.63 6.39
CA HIS A 359 -6.11 13.92 7.03
C HIS A 359 -5.43 14.04 8.39
N ASP A 360 -5.51 13.02 9.22
CA ASP A 360 -4.89 13.00 10.56
C ASP A 360 -3.36 13.07 10.48
N ILE A 361 -2.76 12.38 9.53
CA ILE A 361 -1.31 12.45 9.29
C ILE A 361 -0.92 13.87 8.82
N ALA A 362 -1.69 14.43 7.91
CA ALA A 362 -1.46 15.78 7.41
C ALA A 362 -1.56 16.81 8.55
N GLU A 363 -2.58 16.73 9.40
CA GLU A 363 -2.71 17.60 10.57
C GLU A 363 -1.56 17.42 11.55
N LEU A 364 -1.14 16.18 11.81
CA LEU A 364 0.00 15.89 12.66
C LEU A 364 1.29 16.54 12.14
N ALA A 365 1.55 16.42 10.84
CA ALA A 365 2.70 17.05 10.20
C ALA A 365 2.67 18.58 10.32
N LEU A 366 1.52 19.18 10.04
CA LEU A 366 1.35 20.62 10.14
C LEU A 366 1.44 21.13 11.59
N SER A 367 1.01 20.34 12.56
CA SER A 367 1.08 20.69 13.99
C SER A 367 2.51 20.80 14.50
N ILE A 368 3.44 20.02 13.97
CA ILE A 368 4.85 20.06 14.35
C ILE A 368 5.69 20.97 13.46
N ALA A 369 5.15 21.42 12.33
CA ALA A 369 5.85 22.29 11.39
C ALA A 369 6.31 23.58 12.05
N ARG A 370 7.41 24.16 11.55
CA ARG A 370 7.90 25.45 12.03
C ARG A 370 6.81 26.51 11.93
N LYS A 371 6.64 27.28 12.99
CA LYS A 371 5.72 28.42 12.96
C LYS A 371 6.27 29.48 12.02
N ARG A 372 5.43 29.92 11.09
CA ARG A 372 5.77 31.06 10.23
C ARG A 372 5.66 32.33 11.01
N ARG A 373 6.68 33.17 10.89
CA ARG A 373 6.57 34.55 11.36
C ARG A 373 5.62 35.29 10.40
N PRO A 374 4.74 36.11 10.91
CA PRO A 374 3.81 36.89 10.10
C PRO A 374 4.48 37.74 9.04
#